data_cdeb525a0c2ec63d39fb869d9d482fa1
#
_entry.id   cdeb525a0c2ec63d39fb869d9d482fa1
#
_cell.length_a   1.000
_cell.length_b   1.000
_cell.length_c   1.000
_cell.angle_alpha   90.00
_cell.angle_beta   90.00
_cell.angle_gamma   90.00
#
_symmetry.space_group_name_H-M   'P 1'
#
loop_
_entity.id
_entity.type
_entity.pdbx_description
1 polymer ?
#
loop_
_entity_poly.entity_id
_entity_poly.type
_entity_poly.pdbx_seq_one_letter_code
_entity_poly.pdbx_strand_id
1 'polypeptide(L)'
;MIGRTADRGVATLTLDSPANRNALSASLVRELRTALAACAADGTVRAVLLTHTGTTFCAGADLKEPPDPEAFVGLMREIVALPKPVVARVTGHVRAGGLGLLAACDIAVAGPASTFALTESRLGLAPAVISLTLLPRLDRTAAHRYYLTGERFDAAEAARISLVTAAAEDVDQALVPILDGLRRASPQGLAASKELVTATVLRSFDQYAEDLVARSAALFASDEAREGMTAFLERRDPAWVR
;
A
#
# COMPACT_ATOMS: atom_id res chain seq x y z
N MET A 1 -9.43 3.69 -14.44
CA MET A 1 -9.29 3.74 -12.98
C MET A 1 -7.88 4.10 -12.52
N ILE A 2 -6.88 4.03 -13.41
CA ILE A 2 -5.55 4.61 -13.16
C ILE A 2 -5.33 5.78 -14.08
N GLY A 3 -5.35 7.00 -13.52
CA GLY A 3 -4.95 8.21 -14.23
C GLY A 3 -3.42 8.24 -14.39
N ARG A 4 -2.90 8.71 -15.53
CA ARG A 4 -1.47 8.88 -15.77
C ARG A 4 -1.16 10.25 -16.33
N THR A 5 -0.24 10.97 -15.68
CA THR A 5 0.37 12.19 -16.19
C THR A 5 1.89 12.12 -16.01
N ALA A 6 2.64 13.00 -16.64
CA ALA A 6 4.09 13.07 -16.43
C ALA A 6 4.53 14.55 -16.49
N ASP A 7 5.41 14.92 -15.56
CA ASP A 7 6.04 16.23 -15.50
C ASP A 7 7.51 16.11 -15.05
N ARG A 8 8.41 16.70 -15.82
CA ARG A 8 9.85 16.80 -15.51
C ARG A 8 10.45 15.50 -14.97
N GLY A 9 10.17 14.37 -15.64
CA GLY A 9 10.72 13.05 -15.28
C GLY A 9 9.98 12.33 -14.13
N VAL A 10 8.91 12.87 -13.62
CA VAL A 10 8.04 12.18 -12.64
C VAL A 10 6.74 11.77 -13.33
N ALA A 11 6.46 10.46 -13.35
CA ALA A 11 5.17 9.93 -13.78
C ALA A 11 4.23 9.86 -12.58
N THR A 12 3.10 10.56 -12.63
CA THR A 12 2.06 10.49 -11.62
C THR A 12 1.03 9.44 -12.01
N LEU A 13 0.85 8.42 -11.16
CA LEU A 13 -0.20 7.42 -11.26
C LEU A 13 -1.25 7.72 -10.20
N THR A 14 -2.48 7.97 -10.63
CA THR A 14 -3.59 8.33 -9.74
C THR A 14 -4.58 7.19 -9.64
N LEU A 15 -4.79 6.67 -8.43
CA LEU A 15 -5.90 5.77 -8.13
C LEU A 15 -7.20 6.58 -8.23
N ASP A 16 -7.97 6.34 -9.30
CA ASP A 16 -9.14 7.15 -9.66
C ASP A 16 -10.41 6.31 -9.75
N SER A 17 -10.81 5.79 -8.60
CA SER A 17 -12.07 5.08 -8.39
C SER A 17 -12.70 5.49 -7.06
N PRO A 18 -13.03 6.80 -6.86
CA PRO A 18 -13.50 7.31 -5.58
C PRO A 18 -14.85 6.72 -5.15
N ALA A 19 -15.67 6.24 -6.09
CA ALA A 19 -16.97 5.63 -5.82
C ALA A 19 -16.87 4.37 -4.96
N ASN A 20 -15.82 3.52 -5.15
CA ASN A 20 -15.51 2.38 -4.29
C ASN A 20 -14.36 2.67 -3.31
N ARG A 21 -13.99 3.95 -3.13
CA ARG A 21 -12.90 4.40 -2.25
C ARG A 21 -11.54 3.80 -2.63
N ASN A 22 -11.28 3.68 -3.92
CA ASN A 22 -10.06 3.12 -4.50
C ASN A 22 -9.75 1.71 -3.93
N ALA A 23 -10.79 0.89 -3.73
CA ALA A 23 -10.64 -0.48 -3.30
C ALA A 23 -9.85 -1.29 -4.35
N LEU A 24 -9.03 -2.22 -3.89
CA LEU A 24 -8.22 -3.10 -4.72
C LEU A 24 -9.14 -4.13 -5.39
N SER A 25 -9.60 -3.81 -6.60
CA SER A 25 -10.28 -4.76 -7.47
C SER A 25 -9.26 -5.47 -8.39
N ALA A 26 -9.65 -6.60 -8.98
CA ALA A 26 -8.84 -7.29 -9.98
C ALA A 26 -8.47 -6.37 -11.15
N SER A 27 -9.41 -5.51 -11.57
CA SER A 27 -9.18 -4.53 -12.63
C SER A 27 -8.18 -3.45 -12.21
N LEU A 28 -8.30 -2.86 -11.02
CA LEU A 28 -7.37 -1.84 -10.51
C LEU A 28 -5.95 -2.40 -10.37
N VAL A 29 -5.80 -3.61 -9.83
CA VAL A 29 -4.49 -4.28 -9.70
C VAL A 29 -3.85 -4.46 -11.08
N ARG A 30 -4.60 -4.99 -12.06
CA ARG A 30 -4.11 -5.18 -13.43
C ARG A 30 -3.70 -3.87 -14.09
N GLU A 31 -4.53 -2.82 -14.00
CA GLU A 31 -4.23 -1.51 -14.59
C GLU A 31 -3.00 -0.86 -13.96
N LEU A 32 -2.85 -0.94 -12.63
CA LEU A 32 -1.70 -0.39 -11.94
C LEU A 32 -0.40 -1.11 -12.33
N ARG A 33 -0.42 -2.45 -12.44
CA ARG A 33 0.71 -3.23 -12.95
C ARG A 33 1.10 -2.82 -14.36
N THR A 34 0.11 -2.64 -15.25
CA THR A 34 0.35 -2.16 -16.63
C THR A 34 0.97 -0.77 -16.65
N ALA A 35 0.47 0.15 -15.82
CA ALA A 35 0.99 1.51 -15.73
C ALA A 35 2.42 1.55 -15.17
N LEU A 36 2.73 0.73 -14.16
CA LEU A 36 4.08 0.59 -13.61
C LEU A 36 5.07 0.02 -14.64
N ALA A 37 4.68 -1.01 -15.37
CA ALA A 37 5.49 -1.57 -16.47
C ALA A 37 5.80 -0.52 -17.55
N ALA A 38 4.79 0.28 -17.93
CA ALA A 38 4.98 1.39 -18.86
C ALA A 38 5.94 2.47 -18.31
N CYS A 39 5.86 2.77 -17.01
CA CYS A 39 6.82 3.68 -16.36
C CYS A 39 8.24 3.08 -16.30
N ALA A 40 8.37 1.78 -16.10
CA ALA A 40 9.66 1.08 -16.11
C ALA A 40 10.36 1.20 -17.46
N ALA A 41 9.61 1.00 -18.55
CA ALA A 41 10.12 1.02 -19.92
C ALA A 41 10.43 2.44 -20.45
N ASP A 42 9.82 3.47 -19.88
CA ASP A 42 9.94 4.86 -20.35
C ASP A 42 11.23 5.49 -19.83
N GLY A 43 12.25 5.62 -20.68
CA GLY A 43 13.57 6.23 -20.35
C GLY A 43 13.50 7.70 -19.88
N THR A 44 12.39 8.40 -20.12
CA THR A 44 12.18 9.78 -19.65
C THR A 44 11.69 9.85 -18.22
N VAL A 45 11.10 8.77 -17.69
CA VAL A 45 10.61 8.69 -16.30
C VAL A 45 11.77 8.38 -15.35
N ARG A 46 11.92 9.21 -14.32
CA ARG A 46 12.93 9.11 -13.27
C ARG A 46 12.38 8.52 -11.98
N ALA A 47 11.13 8.86 -11.68
CA ALA A 47 10.41 8.39 -10.50
C ALA A 47 8.92 8.26 -10.80
N VAL A 48 8.21 7.48 -10.00
CA VAL A 48 6.74 7.35 -10.02
C VAL A 48 6.18 8.00 -8.78
N LEU A 49 5.18 8.87 -8.93
CA LEU A 49 4.37 9.39 -7.84
C LEU A 49 3.02 8.68 -7.85
N LEU A 50 2.73 7.88 -6.84
CA LEU A 50 1.44 7.21 -6.65
C LEU A 50 0.56 8.08 -5.75
N THR A 51 -0.61 8.45 -6.22
CA THR A 51 -1.58 9.28 -5.50
C THR A 51 -3.01 8.80 -5.73
N HIS A 52 -4.00 9.55 -5.28
CA HIS A 52 -5.41 9.16 -5.35
C HIS A 52 -6.34 10.36 -5.56
N THR A 53 -7.54 10.09 -6.06
CA THR A 53 -8.69 11.00 -5.99
C THR A 53 -9.58 10.65 -4.79
N GLY A 54 -10.43 11.59 -4.38
CA GLY A 54 -11.35 11.42 -3.25
C GLY A 54 -10.66 11.43 -1.88
N THR A 55 -11.37 10.99 -0.85
CA THR A 55 -10.95 11.05 0.56
C THR A 55 -10.22 9.79 1.04
N THR A 56 -10.02 8.80 0.19
CA THR A 56 -9.41 7.52 0.55
C THR A 56 -8.34 7.18 -0.47
N PHE A 57 -7.11 6.95 0.00
CA PHE A 57 -6.02 6.44 -0.83
C PHE A 57 -6.37 5.03 -1.32
N CYS A 58 -6.71 4.13 -0.38
CA CYS A 58 -7.15 2.79 -0.71
C CYS A 58 -7.91 2.16 0.48
N ALA A 59 -9.10 1.61 0.21
CA ALA A 59 -9.97 1.00 1.22
C ALA A 59 -9.66 -0.48 1.52
N GLY A 60 -8.63 -1.07 0.93
CA GLY A 60 -8.34 -2.51 1.00
C GLY A 60 -8.97 -3.27 -0.16
N ALA A 61 -9.13 -4.58 -0.02
CA ALA A 61 -9.69 -5.43 -1.08
C ALA A 61 -11.12 -5.02 -1.43
N ASP A 62 -11.44 -5.02 -2.73
CA ASP A 62 -12.83 -4.88 -3.19
C ASP A 62 -13.57 -6.19 -2.95
N LEU A 63 -14.60 -6.15 -2.08
CA LEU A 63 -15.35 -7.36 -1.73
C LEU A 63 -16.28 -7.85 -2.86
N LYS A 64 -16.53 -7.03 -3.89
CA LYS A 64 -17.35 -7.40 -5.06
C LYS A 64 -16.52 -8.02 -6.18
N GLU A 65 -15.29 -7.54 -6.35
CA GLU A 65 -14.35 -7.99 -7.36
C GLU A 65 -12.95 -8.14 -6.72
N PRO A 66 -12.78 -9.08 -5.78
CA PRO A 66 -11.52 -9.21 -5.07
C PRO A 66 -10.39 -9.55 -6.05
N PRO A 67 -9.19 -8.99 -5.84
CA PRO A 67 -8.05 -9.39 -6.63
C PRO A 67 -7.64 -10.81 -6.24
N ASP A 68 -7.09 -11.53 -7.20
CA ASP A 68 -6.33 -12.73 -6.89
C ASP A 68 -5.19 -12.37 -5.93
N PRO A 69 -5.03 -13.07 -4.79
CA PRO A 69 -3.96 -12.81 -3.82
C PRO A 69 -2.56 -12.84 -4.44
N GLU A 70 -2.29 -13.76 -5.36
CA GLU A 70 -1.00 -13.84 -6.07
C GLU A 70 -0.78 -12.61 -6.95
N ALA A 71 -1.81 -12.16 -7.66
CA ALA A 71 -1.73 -10.95 -8.48
C ALA A 71 -1.46 -9.70 -7.64
N PHE A 72 -2.03 -9.61 -6.44
CA PHE A 72 -1.76 -8.50 -5.52
C PHE A 72 -0.35 -8.57 -4.90
N VAL A 73 0.09 -9.76 -4.50
CA VAL A 73 1.49 -10.00 -4.07
C VAL A 73 2.46 -9.63 -5.19
N GLY A 74 2.17 -10.04 -6.43
CA GLY A 74 2.93 -9.68 -7.61
C GLY A 74 3.03 -8.16 -7.81
N LEU A 75 1.91 -7.43 -7.66
CA LEU A 75 1.90 -5.96 -7.73
C LEU A 75 2.83 -5.33 -6.69
N MET A 76 2.73 -5.75 -5.42
CA MET A 76 3.60 -5.22 -4.36
C MET A 76 5.07 -5.51 -4.64
N ARG A 77 5.39 -6.74 -5.08
CA ARG A 77 6.75 -7.13 -5.49
C ARG A 77 7.27 -6.26 -6.65
N GLU A 78 6.45 -6.02 -7.67
CA GLU A 78 6.79 -5.17 -8.82
C GLU A 78 7.10 -3.73 -8.41
N ILE A 79 6.36 -3.16 -7.46
CA ILE A 79 6.65 -1.82 -6.91
C ILE A 79 8.00 -1.81 -6.20
N VAL A 80 8.25 -2.80 -5.34
CA VAL A 80 9.52 -2.91 -4.58
C VAL A 80 10.71 -3.13 -5.52
N ALA A 81 10.56 -3.95 -6.56
CA ALA A 81 11.62 -4.30 -7.51
C ALA A 81 11.77 -3.30 -8.67
N LEU A 82 10.84 -2.33 -8.84
CA LEU A 82 10.90 -1.37 -9.94
C LEU A 82 12.24 -0.62 -9.92
N PRO A 83 13.00 -0.53 -11.02
CA PRO A 83 14.30 0.16 -11.04
C PRO A 83 14.19 1.69 -10.97
N LYS A 84 13.04 2.19 -10.53
CA LYS A 84 12.72 3.61 -10.34
C LYS A 84 12.04 3.79 -8.99
N PRO A 85 12.38 4.83 -8.22
CA PRO A 85 11.69 5.12 -6.97
C PRO A 85 10.19 5.32 -7.16
N VAL A 86 9.40 4.75 -6.24
CA VAL A 86 7.96 4.97 -6.14
C VAL A 86 7.68 5.77 -4.87
N VAL A 87 7.11 6.96 -5.04
CA VAL A 87 6.77 7.89 -3.96
C VAL A 87 5.26 7.89 -3.79
N ALA A 88 4.77 7.72 -2.58
CA ALA A 88 3.34 7.81 -2.29
C ALA A 88 2.98 9.19 -1.71
N ARG A 89 1.97 9.83 -2.32
CA ARG A 89 1.30 11.03 -1.83
C ARG A 89 -0.05 10.64 -1.23
N VAL A 90 -0.20 10.78 0.07
CA VAL A 90 -1.37 10.31 0.81
C VAL A 90 -2.08 11.48 1.49
N THR A 91 -3.29 11.79 1.04
CA THR A 91 -4.14 12.86 1.62
C THR A 91 -5.49 12.32 2.10
N GLY A 92 -5.60 11.00 2.24
CA GLY A 92 -6.82 10.31 2.60
C GLY A 92 -6.57 9.01 3.36
N HIS A 93 -7.63 8.30 3.64
CA HIS A 93 -7.62 7.10 4.47
C HIS A 93 -6.95 5.90 3.76
N VAL A 94 -6.26 5.06 4.53
CA VAL A 94 -5.63 3.82 4.06
C VAL A 94 -6.08 2.66 4.95
N ARG A 95 -6.56 1.58 4.36
CA ARG A 95 -7.10 0.43 5.09
C ARG A 95 -6.57 -0.89 4.53
N ALA A 96 -6.35 -1.85 5.41
CA ALA A 96 -6.07 -3.25 5.07
C ALA A 96 -5.04 -3.39 3.92
N GLY A 97 -5.39 -4.03 2.82
CA GLY A 97 -4.53 -4.18 1.63
C GLY A 97 -3.90 -2.89 1.12
N GLY A 98 -4.56 -1.74 1.33
CA GLY A 98 -4.01 -0.42 0.98
C GLY A 98 -2.74 -0.07 1.76
N LEU A 99 -2.57 -0.56 3.00
CA LEU A 99 -1.34 -0.38 3.75
C LEU A 99 -0.19 -1.19 3.13
N GLY A 100 -0.49 -2.39 2.61
CA GLY A 100 0.50 -3.19 1.89
C GLY A 100 1.00 -2.51 0.61
N LEU A 101 0.07 -1.93 -0.16
CA LEU A 101 0.38 -1.13 -1.34
C LEU A 101 1.23 0.11 -0.97
N LEU A 102 0.85 0.83 0.10
CA LEU A 102 1.59 1.98 0.61
C LEU A 102 3.01 1.60 1.05
N ALA A 103 3.13 0.51 1.83
CA ALA A 103 4.41 0.04 2.35
C ALA A 103 5.33 -0.54 1.25
N ALA A 104 4.80 -0.90 0.08
CA ALA A 104 5.59 -1.26 -1.09
C ALA A 104 6.29 -0.04 -1.72
N CYS A 105 5.77 1.18 -1.53
CA CYS A 105 6.39 2.40 -2.03
C CYS A 105 7.67 2.71 -1.25
N ASP A 106 8.67 3.32 -1.91
CA ASP A 106 9.97 3.62 -1.30
C ASP A 106 9.87 4.76 -0.27
N ILE A 107 9.14 5.79 -0.62
CA ILE A 107 8.94 7.01 0.17
C ILE A 107 7.45 7.29 0.24
N ALA A 108 6.95 7.70 1.40
CA ALA A 108 5.55 8.08 1.56
C ALA A 108 5.43 9.34 2.42
N VAL A 109 4.61 10.28 1.97
CA VAL A 109 4.26 11.48 2.75
C VAL A 109 2.75 11.52 2.95
N ALA A 110 2.33 11.68 4.21
CA ALA A 110 0.92 11.66 4.58
C ALA A 110 0.47 13.00 5.18
N GLY A 111 -0.72 13.44 4.78
CA GLY A 111 -1.36 14.67 5.28
C GLY A 111 -2.22 14.44 6.52
N PRO A 112 -2.67 15.52 7.19
CA PRO A 112 -3.37 15.45 8.47
C PRO A 112 -4.75 14.77 8.37
N ALA A 113 -5.38 14.78 7.20
CA ALA A 113 -6.65 14.07 6.98
C ALA A 113 -6.49 12.55 6.83
N SER A 114 -5.25 12.05 6.78
CA SER A 114 -4.98 10.62 6.59
C SER A 114 -5.16 9.86 7.89
N THR A 115 -5.83 8.71 7.81
CA THR A 115 -5.88 7.74 8.90
C THR A 115 -5.62 6.34 8.37
N PHE A 116 -5.05 5.50 9.21
CA PHE A 116 -4.59 4.15 8.87
C PHE A 116 -5.23 3.13 9.80
N ALA A 117 -5.49 1.92 9.32
CA ALA A 117 -5.89 0.81 10.17
C ALA A 117 -5.70 -0.55 9.48
N LEU A 118 -5.27 -1.53 10.26
CA LEU A 118 -5.19 -2.95 9.93
C LEU A 118 -6.39 -3.65 10.58
N THR A 119 -7.53 -3.65 9.87
CA THR A 119 -8.81 -4.07 10.47
C THR A 119 -9.07 -5.57 10.36
N GLU A 120 -8.16 -6.32 9.80
CA GLU A 120 -8.30 -7.73 9.47
C GLU A 120 -8.65 -8.58 10.69
N SER A 121 -7.99 -8.39 11.83
CA SER A 121 -8.28 -9.13 13.07
C SER A 121 -9.72 -8.96 13.57
N ARG A 122 -10.34 -7.81 13.30
CA ARG A 122 -11.74 -7.53 13.64
C ARG A 122 -12.74 -8.20 12.69
N LEU A 123 -12.24 -8.77 11.59
CA LEU A 123 -13.04 -9.43 10.57
C LEU A 123 -12.81 -10.95 10.54
N GLY A 124 -12.15 -11.52 11.57
CA GLY A 124 -11.77 -12.93 11.56
C GLY A 124 -10.64 -13.25 10.57
N LEU A 125 -9.88 -12.25 10.15
CA LEU A 125 -8.78 -12.34 9.20
C LEU A 125 -7.45 -11.94 9.84
N ALA A 126 -6.36 -12.07 9.09
CA ALA A 126 -5.06 -11.51 9.44
C ALA A 126 -4.48 -10.74 8.24
N PRO A 127 -3.64 -9.70 8.48
CA PRO A 127 -2.94 -8.96 7.44
C PRO A 127 -1.82 -9.81 6.80
N ALA A 128 -2.16 -11.01 6.26
CA ALA A 128 -1.17 -12.02 5.85
C ALA A 128 -0.27 -11.51 4.71
N VAL A 129 -0.80 -11.36 3.50
CA VAL A 129 0.01 -11.00 2.32
C VAL A 129 0.67 -9.62 2.43
N ILE A 130 0.04 -8.67 3.10
CA ILE A 130 0.60 -7.31 3.28
C ILE A 130 1.73 -7.28 4.31
N SER A 131 1.89 -8.34 5.12
CA SER A 131 3.04 -8.49 6.03
C SER A 131 4.37 -8.55 5.28
N LEU A 132 4.38 -8.95 3.99
CA LEU A 132 5.57 -8.95 3.13
C LEU A 132 6.24 -7.57 3.03
N THR A 133 5.43 -6.51 2.99
CA THR A 133 5.92 -5.13 2.89
C THR A 133 5.89 -4.38 4.21
N LEU A 134 4.93 -4.68 5.09
CA LEU A 134 4.75 -3.98 6.35
C LEU A 134 5.77 -4.38 7.43
N LEU A 135 5.93 -5.68 7.70
CA LEU A 135 6.77 -6.13 8.83
C LEU A 135 8.25 -5.77 8.67
N PRO A 136 8.84 -5.77 7.46
CA PRO A 136 10.21 -5.30 7.30
C PRO A 136 10.41 -3.81 7.57
N ARG A 137 9.33 -3.01 7.57
CA ARG A 137 9.35 -1.55 7.66
C ARG A 137 8.91 -1.03 9.02
N LEU A 138 7.84 -1.61 9.59
CA LEU A 138 7.22 -1.12 10.81
C LEU A 138 8.09 -1.33 12.06
N ASP A 139 7.97 -0.39 13.02
CA ASP A 139 8.38 -0.65 14.39
C ASP A 139 7.71 -1.92 14.92
N ARG A 140 8.51 -2.82 15.50
CA ARG A 140 8.03 -4.16 15.91
C ARG A 140 6.94 -4.09 16.97
N THR A 141 7.08 -3.21 17.95
CA THR A 141 6.11 -3.05 19.04
C THR A 141 4.80 -2.47 18.54
N ALA A 142 4.89 -1.49 17.64
CA ALA A 142 3.73 -0.91 16.99
C ALA A 142 3.02 -1.93 16.08
N ALA A 143 3.77 -2.80 15.38
CA ALA A 143 3.18 -3.88 14.60
C ALA A 143 2.30 -4.78 15.46
N HIS A 144 2.77 -5.24 16.65
CA HIS A 144 1.95 -6.02 17.58
C HIS A 144 0.65 -5.30 17.94
N ARG A 145 0.73 -4.01 18.32
CA ARG A 145 -0.44 -3.23 18.70
C ARG A 145 -1.47 -3.18 17.57
N TYR A 146 -1.08 -2.69 16.40
CA TYR A 146 -2.02 -2.41 15.33
C TYR A 146 -2.52 -3.66 14.58
N TYR A 147 -1.70 -4.71 14.49
CA TYR A 147 -2.13 -6.00 13.93
C TYR A 147 -3.18 -6.69 14.81
N LEU A 148 -3.01 -6.62 16.12
CA LEU A 148 -3.89 -7.33 17.07
C LEU A 148 -5.17 -6.55 17.39
N THR A 149 -5.09 -5.23 17.48
CA THR A 149 -6.23 -4.40 17.90
C THR A 149 -7.09 -3.90 16.73
N GLY A 150 -6.49 -3.75 15.54
CA GLY A 150 -7.14 -3.13 14.39
C GLY A 150 -7.55 -1.67 14.64
N GLU A 151 -6.96 -1.00 15.64
CA GLU A 151 -7.27 0.40 15.95
C GLU A 151 -6.77 1.36 14.85
N ARG A 152 -7.39 2.53 14.80
CA ARG A 152 -7.01 3.59 13.85
C ARG A 152 -5.90 4.43 14.45
N PHE A 153 -5.01 4.89 13.57
CA PHE A 153 -3.96 5.86 13.90
C PHE A 153 -3.84 6.92 12.81
N ASP A 154 -3.27 8.05 13.15
CA ASP A 154 -3.12 9.22 12.30
C ASP A 154 -1.79 9.25 11.52
N ALA A 155 -1.55 10.34 10.77
CA ALA A 155 -0.34 10.49 9.98
C ALA A 155 0.92 10.68 10.85
N ALA A 156 0.81 11.34 12.00
CA ALA A 156 1.93 11.55 12.91
C ALA A 156 2.39 10.22 13.50
N GLU A 157 1.45 9.39 13.94
CA GLU A 157 1.77 8.04 14.41
C GLU A 157 2.30 7.15 13.28
N ALA A 158 1.73 7.24 12.06
CA ALA A 158 2.24 6.51 10.90
C ALA A 158 3.71 6.83 10.59
N ALA A 159 4.12 8.09 10.75
CA ALA A 159 5.52 8.49 10.61
C ALA A 159 6.37 7.97 11.79
N ARG A 160 5.88 8.08 13.03
CA ARG A 160 6.60 7.58 14.21
C ARG A 160 6.91 6.09 14.15
N ILE A 161 5.97 5.28 13.63
CA ILE A 161 6.13 3.82 13.50
C ILE A 161 6.78 3.37 12.19
N SER A 162 7.30 4.31 11.39
CA SER A 162 7.98 4.06 10.11
C SER A 162 7.08 3.50 8.99
N LEU A 163 5.75 3.63 9.09
CA LEU A 163 4.85 3.29 7.98
C LEU A 163 4.98 4.28 6.82
N VAL A 164 5.09 5.57 7.14
CA VAL A 164 5.36 6.63 6.17
C VAL A 164 6.66 7.36 6.52
N THR A 165 7.28 7.97 5.51
CA THR A 165 8.55 8.69 5.68
C THR A 165 8.36 9.98 6.49
N ALA A 166 7.24 10.67 6.25
CA ALA A 166 6.89 11.90 6.95
C ALA A 166 5.38 12.12 7.01
N ALA A 167 4.95 12.81 8.09
CA ALA A 167 3.66 13.48 8.17
C ALA A 167 3.88 14.98 7.93
N ALA A 168 3.02 15.63 7.13
CA ALA A 168 3.15 17.03 6.79
C ALA A 168 1.79 17.69 6.65
N GLU A 169 1.66 18.93 7.11
CA GLU A 169 0.44 19.75 6.93
C GLU A 169 0.17 20.01 5.45
N ASP A 170 1.22 20.32 4.68
CA ASP A 170 1.19 20.44 3.22
C ASP A 170 2.05 19.33 2.60
N VAL A 171 1.37 18.28 2.12
CA VAL A 171 2.01 17.12 1.50
C VAL A 171 2.73 17.49 0.22
N ASP A 172 2.18 18.43 -0.55
CA ASP A 172 2.75 18.84 -1.83
C ASP A 172 4.07 19.60 -1.63
N GLN A 173 4.11 20.51 -0.66
CA GLN A 173 5.32 21.21 -0.28
C GLN A 173 6.40 20.26 0.29
N ALA A 174 6.01 19.28 1.10
CA ALA A 174 6.93 18.29 1.64
C ALA A 174 7.52 17.37 0.56
N LEU A 175 6.79 17.13 -0.51
CA LEU A 175 7.26 16.32 -1.64
C LEU A 175 8.24 17.06 -2.56
N VAL A 176 8.23 18.40 -2.60
CA VAL A 176 9.11 19.18 -3.50
C VAL A 176 10.58 18.78 -3.38
N PRO A 177 11.22 18.82 -2.19
CA PRO A 177 12.64 18.48 -2.06
C PRO A 177 12.93 17.02 -2.38
N ILE A 178 11.98 16.11 -2.10
CA ILE A 178 12.11 14.69 -2.39
C ILE A 178 12.15 14.48 -3.92
N LEU A 179 11.15 14.98 -4.63
CA LEU A 179 11.06 14.83 -6.08
C LEU A 179 12.21 15.54 -6.80
N ASP A 180 12.65 16.70 -6.31
CA ASP A 180 13.80 17.40 -6.88
C ASP A 180 15.11 16.63 -6.64
N GLY A 181 15.27 15.98 -5.50
CA GLY A 181 16.39 15.07 -5.24
C GLY A 181 16.42 13.90 -6.23
N LEU A 182 15.25 13.26 -6.46
CA LEU A 182 15.12 12.16 -7.41
C LEU A 182 15.38 12.59 -8.87
N ARG A 183 14.96 13.81 -9.25
CA ARG A 183 15.22 14.37 -10.59
C ARG A 183 16.71 14.59 -10.86
N ARG A 184 17.48 14.97 -9.83
CA ARG A 184 18.94 15.23 -9.92
C ARG A 184 19.79 13.96 -9.90
N ALA A 185 19.24 12.85 -9.40
CA ALA A 185 19.97 11.60 -9.33
C ALA A 185 20.02 10.89 -10.70
N SER A 186 21.09 10.15 -10.97
CA SER A 186 21.22 9.39 -12.20
C SER A 186 20.30 8.17 -12.20
N PRO A 187 19.75 7.72 -13.35
CA PRO A 187 18.92 6.53 -13.43
C PRO A 187 19.59 5.29 -12.85
N GLN A 188 20.85 5.06 -13.21
CA GLN A 188 21.64 3.95 -12.72
C GLN A 188 21.85 4.01 -11.20
N GLY A 189 22.18 5.21 -10.68
CA GLY A 189 22.35 5.41 -9.24
C GLY A 189 21.07 5.18 -8.45
N LEU A 190 19.91 5.64 -8.97
CA LEU A 190 18.60 5.38 -8.36
C LEU A 190 18.27 3.89 -8.33
N ALA A 191 18.44 3.19 -9.46
CA ALA A 191 18.17 1.77 -9.55
C ALA A 191 19.05 0.96 -8.57
N ALA A 192 20.37 1.19 -8.58
CA ALA A 192 21.30 0.50 -7.70
C ALA A 192 21.06 0.81 -6.21
N SER A 193 20.77 2.07 -5.87
CA SER A 193 20.45 2.44 -4.49
C SER A 193 19.15 1.79 -4.02
N LYS A 194 18.12 1.76 -4.87
CA LYS A 194 16.86 1.09 -4.54
C LYS A 194 17.06 -0.40 -4.33
N GLU A 195 17.81 -1.08 -5.18
CA GLU A 195 18.14 -2.50 -5.02
C GLU A 195 18.73 -2.80 -3.64
N LEU A 196 19.65 -1.96 -3.16
CA LEU A 196 20.27 -2.11 -1.84
C LEU A 196 19.26 -1.97 -0.70
N VAL A 197 18.43 -0.91 -0.72
CA VAL A 197 17.50 -0.63 0.39
C VAL A 197 16.28 -1.55 0.39
N THR A 198 15.92 -2.15 -0.75
CA THR A 198 14.78 -3.06 -0.87
C THR A 198 15.16 -4.53 -0.77
N ALA A 199 16.45 -4.88 -0.73
CA ALA A 199 16.93 -6.26 -0.72
C ALA A 199 16.30 -7.13 0.37
N THR A 200 16.10 -6.59 1.57
CA THR A 200 15.48 -7.34 2.69
C THR A 200 14.00 -7.60 2.44
N VAL A 201 13.29 -6.63 1.88
CA VAL A 201 11.87 -6.79 1.54
C VAL A 201 11.72 -7.84 0.43
N LEU A 202 12.55 -7.80 -0.61
CA LEU A 202 12.50 -8.79 -1.69
C LEU A 202 12.77 -10.21 -1.18
N ARG A 203 13.71 -10.38 -0.26
CA ARG A 203 13.92 -11.69 0.41
C ARG A 203 12.68 -12.17 1.17
N SER A 204 11.90 -11.28 1.77
CA SER A 204 10.65 -11.66 2.43
C SER A 204 9.63 -12.21 1.43
N PHE A 205 9.55 -11.64 0.22
CA PHE A 205 8.72 -12.21 -0.86
C PHE A 205 9.19 -13.60 -1.26
N ASP A 206 10.51 -13.80 -1.45
CA ASP A 206 11.06 -15.08 -1.85
C ASP A 206 10.82 -16.18 -0.81
N GLN A 207 10.85 -15.84 0.48
CA GLN A 207 10.76 -16.80 1.58
C GLN A 207 9.32 -17.09 2.02
N TYR A 208 8.41 -16.09 1.95
CA TYR A 208 7.13 -16.18 2.68
C TYR A 208 5.90 -15.95 1.80
N ALA A 209 6.05 -15.54 0.52
CA ALA A 209 4.89 -15.16 -0.28
C ALA A 209 3.89 -16.31 -0.44
N GLU A 210 4.36 -17.52 -0.78
CA GLU A 210 3.51 -18.69 -0.97
C GLU A 210 2.75 -19.07 0.30
N ASP A 211 3.45 -19.16 1.44
CA ASP A 211 2.84 -19.47 2.73
C ASP A 211 1.80 -18.42 3.15
N LEU A 212 2.08 -17.12 2.93
CA LEU A 212 1.18 -16.04 3.31
C LEU A 212 -0.04 -15.96 2.38
N VAL A 213 0.10 -16.29 1.10
CA VAL A 213 -1.02 -16.45 0.16
C VAL A 213 -1.92 -17.59 0.61
N ALA A 214 -1.36 -18.78 0.89
CA ALA A 214 -2.11 -19.93 1.37
C ALA A 214 -2.83 -19.63 2.70
N ARG A 215 -2.15 -18.97 3.64
CA ARG A 215 -2.76 -18.54 4.92
C ARG A 215 -3.89 -17.54 4.70
N SER A 216 -3.73 -16.57 3.82
CA SER A 216 -4.77 -15.62 3.48
C SER A 216 -6.01 -16.33 2.93
N ALA A 217 -5.83 -17.22 1.97
CA ALA A 217 -6.91 -18.00 1.37
C ALA A 217 -7.66 -18.85 2.42
N ALA A 218 -6.93 -19.54 3.30
CA ALA A 218 -7.52 -20.35 4.37
C ALA A 218 -8.35 -19.51 5.35
N LEU A 219 -7.86 -18.31 5.74
CA LEU A 219 -8.58 -17.41 6.62
C LEU A 219 -9.86 -16.88 5.94
N PHE A 220 -9.81 -16.46 4.68
CA PHE A 220 -10.99 -16.00 3.95
C PHE A 220 -12.07 -17.08 3.79
N ALA A 221 -11.69 -18.36 3.76
CA ALA A 221 -12.61 -19.50 3.70
C ALA A 221 -13.22 -19.86 5.06
N SER A 222 -12.79 -19.27 6.17
CA SER A 222 -13.22 -19.61 7.53
C SER A 222 -14.63 -19.08 7.87
N ASP A 223 -15.26 -19.72 8.86
CA ASP A 223 -16.56 -19.27 9.39
C ASP A 223 -16.45 -17.94 10.12
N GLU A 224 -15.35 -17.71 10.84
CA GLU A 224 -15.09 -16.42 11.52
C GLU A 224 -14.96 -15.27 10.53
N ALA A 225 -14.25 -15.46 9.41
CA ALA A 225 -14.17 -14.43 8.38
C ALA A 225 -15.54 -14.14 7.74
N ARG A 226 -16.35 -15.19 7.53
CA ARG A 226 -17.71 -15.03 7.00
C ARG A 226 -18.57 -14.21 7.96
N GLU A 227 -18.56 -14.55 9.25
CA GLU A 227 -19.27 -13.79 10.29
C GLU A 227 -18.76 -12.35 10.37
N GLY A 228 -17.44 -12.13 10.47
CA GLY A 228 -16.85 -10.81 10.60
C GLY A 228 -17.15 -9.89 9.41
N MET A 229 -17.04 -10.42 8.18
CA MET A 229 -17.39 -9.67 6.98
C MET A 229 -18.88 -9.36 6.90
N THR A 230 -19.76 -10.32 7.26
CA THR A 230 -21.22 -10.12 7.30
C THR A 230 -21.58 -9.05 8.33
N ALA A 231 -21.07 -9.16 9.56
CA ALA A 231 -21.29 -8.19 10.63
C ALA A 231 -20.87 -6.78 10.21
N PHE A 232 -19.70 -6.65 9.55
CA PHE A 232 -19.21 -5.38 9.03
C PHE A 232 -20.16 -4.77 7.99
N LEU A 233 -20.66 -5.57 7.03
CA LEU A 233 -21.59 -5.10 6.00
C LEU A 233 -22.95 -4.70 6.60
N GLU A 234 -23.41 -5.44 7.60
CA GLU A 234 -24.66 -5.19 8.32
C GLU A 234 -24.54 -4.08 9.40
N ARG A 235 -23.33 -3.57 9.64
CA ARG A 235 -23.02 -2.55 10.67
C ARG A 235 -23.43 -2.97 12.07
N ARG A 236 -23.25 -4.24 12.41
CA ARG A 236 -23.45 -4.83 13.74
C ARG A 236 -22.12 -5.35 14.31
N ASP A 237 -22.12 -5.64 15.59
CA ASP A 237 -21.01 -6.35 16.21
C ASP A 237 -21.02 -7.82 15.78
N PRO A 238 -19.83 -8.42 15.53
CA PRO A 238 -19.72 -9.85 15.27
C PRO A 238 -19.97 -10.67 16.54
N ALA A 239 -20.31 -11.94 16.36
CA ALA A 239 -20.79 -12.83 17.44
C ALA A 239 -19.79 -13.05 18.60
N TRP A 240 -18.50 -12.75 18.39
CA TRP A 240 -17.48 -12.84 19.44
C TRP A 240 -17.38 -11.60 20.34
N VAL A 241 -18.02 -10.49 19.99
CA VAL A 241 -18.14 -9.30 20.87
C VAL A 241 -19.25 -9.57 21.89
N ARG A 242 -18.88 -9.66 23.15
CA ARG A 242 -19.78 -9.96 24.26
C ARG A 242 -19.98 -8.74 25.16
#